data_5a03079a4b7d18af6395d89754aeb696
#
_entry.id   5a03079a4b7d18af6395d89754aeb696
#
_cell.length_a   1.000
_cell.length_b   1.000
_cell.length_c   1.000
_cell.angle_alpha   90.00
_cell.angle_beta   90.00
_cell.angle_gamma   90.00
#
_symmetry.space_group_name_H-M   'P 1'
#
loop_
_entity.id
_entity.type
_entity.pdbx_description
1 polymer ?
#
loop_
_entity_poly.entity_id
_entity_poly.type
_entity_poly.pdbx_seq_one_letter_code
_entity_poly.pdbx_strand_id
1 'polypeptide(L)'
;MDLKVKGAMVVIEFDGEIKYGKDTDAVTAVLAEKKREERIRDLGYTVVRVTWSDLHNPTALLARIRAAIARAGKAPSPLAG
;
A
#
# COMPACT_ATOMS: atom_id res chain seq x y z
N MET A 1 0.88 7.20 -5.67
CA MET A 1 -0.07 6.39 -6.47
C MET A 1 -0.46 5.17 -5.69
N ASP A 2 -1.73 4.90 -5.62
CA ASP A 2 -2.26 3.76 -4.87
C ASP A 2 -3.05 2.86 -5.79
N LEU A 3 -2.84 1.56 -5.64
CA LEU A 3 -3.58 0.56 -6.39
C LEU A 3 -4.24 -0.40 -5.42
N LYS A 4 -5.54 -0.61 -5.59
CA LYS A 4 -6.27 -1.62 -4.83
C LYS A 4 -6.32 -2.91 -5.65
N VAL A 5 -5.91 -4.01 -5.04
CA VAL A 5 -5.99 -5.31 -5.70
C VAL A 5 -7.45 -5.77 -5.73
N LYS A 6 -7.94 -6.08 -6.93
CA LYS A 6 -9.32 -6.54 -7.10
C LYS A 6 -9.48 -7.94 -6.51
N GLY A 7 -10.51 -8.09 -5.68
CA GLY A 7 -10.82 -9.39 -5.08
C GLY A 7 -10.01 -9.75 -3.85
N ALA A 8 -9.15 -8.85 -3.38
CA ALA A 8 -8.35 -9.07 -2.17
C ALA A 8 -8.29 -7.80 -1.33
N MET A 9 -8.11 -7.97 -0.03
CA MET A 9 -7.98 -6.84 0.90
C MET A 9 -6.53 -6.36 0.94
N VAL A 10 -6.03 -5.93 -0.21
CA VAL A 10 -4.65 -5.47 -0.38
C VAL A 10 -4.63 -4.16 -1.13
N VAL A 11 -3.90 -3.19 -0.60
CA VAL A 11 -3.62 -1.91 -1.25
C VAL A 11 -2.12 -1.83 -1.51
N ILE A 12 -1.75 -1.50 -2.74
CA ILE A 12 -0.36 -1.31 -3.12
C ILE A 12 -0.12 0.19 -3.20
N GLU A 13 0.80 0.69 -2.37
CA GLU A 13 1.21 2.08 -2.39
C GLU A 13 2.56 2.20 -3.06
N PHE A 14 2.61 3.00 -4.11
CA PHE A 14 3.88 3.33 -4.73
C PHE A 14 4.46 4.55 -4.05
N ASP A 15 5.56 4.32 -3.33
CA ASP A 15 6.27 5.37 -2.61
C ASP A 15 7.52 5.73 -3.41
N GLY A 16 7.37 6.72 -4.29
CA GLY A 16 8.50 7.25 -5.03
C GLY A 16 9.43 8.01 -4.08
N GLU A 17 10.61 8.37 -4.57
CA GLU A 17 11.54 9.17 -3.78
C GLU A 17 10.91 10.50 -3.43
N ILE A 18 10.47 10.62 -2.20
CA ILE A 18 10.01 11.90 -1.68
C ILE A 18 11.26 12.58 -1.13
N LYS A 19 11.72 13.59 -1.83
CA LYS A 19 12.77 14.46 -1.31
C LYS A 19 12.12 15.35 -0.27
N TYR A 20 12.28 14.97 0.98
CA TYR A 20 11.86 15.81 2.08
C TYR A 20 12.82 16.99 2.15
N GLY A 21 12.42 18.13 1.62
CA GLY A 21 13.10 19.38 1.88
C GLY A 21 12.96 19.74 3.36
N LYS A 22 13.63 20.79 3.78
CA LYS A 22 13.55 21.31 5.15
C LYS A 22 12.21 22.01 5.43
N ASP A 23 11.19 21.66 4.70
CA ASP A 23 9.91 22.36 4.71
C ASP A 23 8.98 21.70 5.72
N THR A 24 8.34 22.50 6.57
CA THR A 24 7.30 22.04 7.48
C THR A 24 6.14 21.37 6.76
N ASP A 25 5.87 21.78 5.52
CA ASP A 25 4.82 21.19 4.70
C ASP A 25 5.12 19.73 4.36
N ALA A 26 6.40 19.37 4.22
CA ALA A 26 6.80 18.00 3.97
C ALA A 26 6.50 17.11 5.18
N VAL A 27 6.76 17.59 6.38
CA VAL A 27 6.45 16.86 7.62
C VAL A 27 4.94 16.67 7.75
N THR A 28 4.17 17.72 7.50
CA THR A 28 2.70 17.65 7.53
C THR A 28 2.16 16.63 6.54
N ALA A 29 2.73 16.61 5.32
CA ALA A 29 2.34 15.65 4.29
C ALA A 29 2.65 14.21 4.70
N VAL A 30 3.80 13.97 5.33
CA VAL A 30 4.17 12.65 5.83
C VAL A 30 3.21 12.17 6.91
N LEU A 31 2.86 13.05 7.85
CA LEU A 31 1.93 12.71 8.92
C LEU A 31 0.53 12.41 8.39
N ALA A 32 0.07 13.19 7.41
CA ALA A 32 -1.23 12.97 6.77
C ALA A 32 -1.26 11.63 6.05
N GLU A 33 -0.19 11.29 5.34
CA GLU A 33 -0.07 10.01 4.63
C GLU A 33 -0.05 8.84 5.59
N LYS A 34 0.65 8.98 6.72
CA LYS A 34 0.69 7.95 7.74
C LYS A 34 -0.70 7.71 8.35
N LYS A 35 -1.45 8.77 8.63
CA LYS A 35 -2.82 8.65 9.13
C LYS A 35 -3.73 7.97 8.12
N ARG A 36 -3.58 8.28 6.84
CA ARG A 36 -4.33 7.65 5.77
C ARG A 36 -4.05 6.15 5.71
N GLU A 37 -2.78 5.77 5.81
CA GLU A 37 -2.37 4.37 5.82
C GLU A 37 -2.97 3.62 7.00
N GLU A 38 -2.94 4.24 8.18
CA GLU A 38 -3.55 3.65 9.37
C GLU A 38 -5.04 3.40 9.20
N ARG A 39 -5.76 4.35 8.60
CA ARG A 39 -7.18 4.18 8.31
C ARG A 39 -7.44 3.03 7.34
N ILE A 40 -6.61 2.89 6.33
CA ILE A 40 -6.71 1.79 5.36
C ILE A 40 -6.52 0.46 6.07
N ARG A 41 -5.54 0.36 6.96
CA ARG A 41 -5.30 -0.84 7.75
C ARG A 41 -6.44 -1.13 8.72
N ASP A 42 -7.01 -0.10 9.33
CA ASP A 42 -8.13 -0.25 10.25
C ASP A 42 -9.37 -0.80 9.54
N LEU A 43 -9.50 -0.57 8.25
CA LEU A 43 -10.55 -1.15 7.42
C LEU A 43 -10.29 -2.61 7.06
N GLY A 44 -9.17 -3.16 7.50
CA GLY A 44 -8.82 -4.56 7.26
C GLY A 44 -7.92 -4.81 6.06
N TYR A 45 -7.42 -3.76 5.42
CA TYR A 45 -6.52 -3.90 4.28
C TYR A 45 -5.09 -4.15 4.71
N THR A 46 -4.40 -4.97 3.93
CA THR A 46 -2.94 -5.11 4.01
C THR A 46 -2.32 -4.11 3.03
N VAL A 47 -1.37 -3.33 3.50
CA VAL A 47 -0.69 -2.33 2.66
C VAL A 47 0.68 -2.86 2.25
N VAL A 48 0.95 -2.85 0.95
CA VAL A 48 2.25 -3.20 0.39
C VAL A 48 2.87 -1.96 -0.20
N ARG A 49 4.01 -1.54 0.33
CA ARG A 49 4.75 -0.41 -0.21
C ARG A 49 5.72 -0.86 -1.26
N VAL A 50 5.71 -0.16 -2.38
CA VAL A 50 6.61 -0.41 -3.51
C VAL A 50 7.44 0.84 -3.73
N THR A 51 8.75 0.65 -3.84
CA THR A 51 9.70 1.73 -4.13
C THR A 51 10.32 1.52 -5.49
N TRP A 52 11.08 2.51 -5.95
CA TRP A 52 11.84 2.37 -7.20
C TRP A 52 12.80 1.18 -7.14
N SER A 53 13.41 0.96 -5.98
CA SER A 53 14.32 -0.16 -5.77
C SER A 53 13.62 -1.51 -6.01
N ASP A 54 12.37 -1.62 -5.57
CA ASP A 54 11.58 -2.85 -5.76
C ASP A 54 11.33 -3.15 -7.23
N LEU A 55 11.22 -2.11 -8.07
CA LEU A 55 10.98 -2.28 -9.49
C LEU A 55 12.18 -2.86 -10.23
N HIS A 56 13.37 -2.79 -9.64
CA HIS A 56 14.57 -3.41 -10.19
C HIS A 56 14.61 -4.92 -9.92
N ASN A 57 13.74 -5.42 -9.07
CA ASN A 57 13.63 -6.85 -8.78
C ASN A 57 12.16 -7.28 -8.81
N PRO A 58 11.57 -7.36 -10.01
CA PRO A 58 10.14 -7.66 -10.13
C PRO A 58 9.74 -9.02 -9.59
N THR A 59 10.63 -10.01 -9.64
CA THR A 59 10.34 -11.34 -9.12
C THR A 59 10.10 -11.30 -7.60
N ALA A 60 10.99 -10.61 -6.87
CA ALA A 60 10.84 -10.45 -5.43
C ALA A 60 9.61 -9.63 -5.08
N LEU A 61 9.33 -8.59 -5.86
CA LEU A 61 8.15 -7.74 -5.67
C LEU A 61 6.86 -8.55 -5.84
N LEU A 62 6.76 -9.33 -6.91
CA LEU A 62 5.60 -10.18 -7.14
C LEU A 62 5.41 -11.21 -6.02
N ALA A 63 6.50 -11.78 -5.51
CA ALA A 63 6.42 -12.71 -4.40
C ALA A 63 5.85 -12.04 -3.15
N ARG A 64 6.27 -10.80 -2.86
CA ARG A 64 5.75 -10.02 -1.73
C ARG A 64 4.26 -9.73 -1.90
N ILE A 65 3.84 -9.34 -3.09
CA ILE A 65 2.43 -9.03 -3.38
C ILE A 65 1.59 -10.30 -3.23
N ARG A 66 2.03 -11.42 -3.78
CA ARG A 66 1.32 -12.70 -3.67
C ARG A 66 1.21 -13.15 -2.22
N ALA A 67 2.27 -12.98 -1.45
CA ALA A 67 2.25 -13.31 -0.02
C ALA A 67 1.26 -12.43 0.74
N ALA A 68 1.19 -11.14 0.40
CA ALA A 68 0.24 -10.22 1.03
C ALA A 68 -1.20 -10.60 0.68
N ILE A 69 -1.47 -10.96 -0.57
CA ILE A 69 -2.79 -11.41 -1.00
C ILE A 69 -3.19 -12.69 -0.25
N ALA A 70 -2.28 -13.63 -0.11
CA ALA A 70 -2.55 -14.87 0.60
C ALA A 70 -2.88 -14.62 2.07
N ARG A 71 -2.19 -13.68 2.71
CA ARG A 71 -2.43 -13.36 4.13
C ARG A 71 -3.70 -12.53 4.34
N ALA A 72 -4.00 -11.65 3.40
CA ALA A 72 -5.12 -10.72 3.55
C ALA A 72 -6.49 -11.38 3.36
N GLY A 73 -6.53 -12.49 2.64
CA GLY A 73 -7.80 -13.13 2.31
C GLY A 73 -8.54 -12.41 1.20
N LYS A 74 -9.71 -12.87 0.91
CA LYS A 74 -10.54 -12.34 -0.16
C LYS A 74 -11.35 -11.14 0.32
N ALA A 75 -11.48 -10.14 -0.55
CA ALA A 75 -12.40 -9.04 -0.29
C ALA A 75 -13.83 -9.57 -0.28
N PRO A 76 -14.72 -9.02 0.58
CA PRO A 76 -16.11 -9.41 0.57
C PRO A 76 -16.74 -9.12 -0.79
N SER A 77 -17.44 -10.11 -1.32
CA SER A 77 -18.20 -9.90 -2.56
C SER A 77 -19.45 -9.08 -2.25
N PRO A 78 -19.81 -8.10 -3.09
CA PRO A 78 -21.05 -7.35 -2.89
C PRO A 78 -22.30 -8.24 -2.95
N LEU A 79 -22.19 -9.43 -3.54
CA LEU A 79 -23.29 -10.38 -3.66
C LEU A 79 -23.32 -11.41 -2.54
N ALA A 80 -22.27 -11.46 -1.71
CA ALA A 80 -22.20 -12.37 -0.57
C ALA A 80 -22.74 -11.66 0.68
N GLY A 81 -23.91 -11.16 0.55
CA GLY A 81 -24.57 -10.40 1.61
C GLY A 81 -24.84 -11.19 2.85
#